data_7b79a0a4d2269d5ae5721c38b10263b6
#
_entry.id   7b79a0a4d2269d5ae5721c38b10263b6
#
_cell.length_a   1.000
_cell.length_b   1.000
_cell.length_c   1.000
_cell.angle_alpha   90.00
_cell.angle_beta   90.00
_cell.angle_gamma   90.00
#
_symmetry.space_group_name_H-M   'P 1'
#
loop_
_entity.id
_entity.type
_entity.pdbx_description
1 polymer ?
#
loop_
_entity_poly.entity_id
_entity_poly.type
_entity_poly.pdbx_seq_one_letter_code
_entity_poly.pdbx_strand_id
1 'polypeptide(L)'
;MKIPGFLFILSFPLISACCSPVEPDPGNNDPTIDETLTKKTTATEAETIKTVYETFYKPANAVTGDPMPYYNEADQTFYIYFLLGRFSGYPGGGIYVTKTKDFAKFVPLNTPSPQVLTGKAGEWDINMGTGDVMKKDNNYHFFYTVFTSPSTVSKATLANDLSGGEWYKKQSFKIQPPAFCKTSEFRDPDVYWDDTRNKYVMLVAGQTTDNRAVLVRYQSDDLNNWEEIQSIYKAVDNNNPKLYEFATDTDLPECPEVFKLGNKWYMIFSRINRDNHRKTFYRIANSPDGPWEICRDENGQHETFDGLWLYAAKTSFDGQHRYLSGWASTGQDKQPGINELSWGGNLITHKLIQQPGGKLYPAIPDAVNAKFATPVLFKDIKQKGSVVISNNTFALSTNSEVVFNRNTSSLKIEMKIDASEAEKGFGIGFGAYEDQEEAYKLIFDMTSNNQYNCPALFMYQKNKELNFTPLIVSNNKQFDVKIIVEKQVCVMYVNGNVAFTNHISTMEQNPWMIFSNSGLVRFSDIKIYK
;
A
#
# COMPACT_ATOMS: atom_id res chain seq x y z
N MET A 1 -7.56 53.66 -7.85
CA MET A 1 -6.53 53.61 -6.80
C MET A 1 -5.76 52.32 -6.98
N LYS A 2 -4.54 52.40 -7.55
CA LYS A 2 -3.69 51.25 -7.90
C LYS A 2 -2.84 50.91 -6.69
N ILE A 3 -2.72 49.62 -6.32
CA ILE A 3 -1.76 49.12 -5.36
C ILE A 3 -0.84 48.16 -6.12
N PRO A 4 0.49 48.35 -6.05
CA PRO A 4 1.46 47.56 -6.82
C PRO A 4 1.85 46.28 -6.09
N GLY A 5 2.15 45.23 -6.91
CA GLY A 5 2.66 43.96 -6.43
C GLY A 5 4.12 44.03 -5.98
N PHE A 6 4.44 43.27 -4.94
CA PHE A 6 5.81 43.02 -4.51
C PHE A 6 6.24 41.62 -4.95
N LEU A 7 7.27 41.61 -5.78
CA LEU A 7 8.00 40.41 -6.18
C LEU A 7 9.16 40.22 -5.18
N PHE A 8 9.16 39.14 -4.40
CA PHE A 8 10.32 38.78 -3.57
C PHE A 8 11.18 37.75 -4.34
N ILE A 9 12.35 38.21 -4.75
CA ILE A 9 13.42 37.37 -5.25
C ILE A 9 14.33 37.10 -4.04
N LEU A 10 14.41 35.85 -3.59
CA LEU A 10 15.39 35.39 -2.60
C LEU A 10 16.59 34.77 -3.33
N SER A 11 17.69 35.46 -3.31
CA SER A 11 19.01 34.99 -3.72
C SER A 11 19.66 34.23 -2.57
N PHE A 12 20.04 32.97 -2.79
CA PHE A 12 20.90 32.22 -1.88
C PHE A 12 22.38 32.36 -2.28
N PRO A 13 23.29 32.57 -1.33
CA PRO A 13 24.72 32.56 -1.63
C PRO A 13 25.27 31.13 -1.68
N LEU A 14 26.04 30.84 -2.72
CA LEU A 14 26.92 29.67 -2.82
C LEU A 14 28.06 29.81 -1.79
N ILE A 15 28.10 28.86 -0.86
CA ILE A 15 29.29 28.66 -0.02
C ILE A 15 30.09 27.51 -0.63
N SER A 16 31.22 27.86 -1.20
CA SER A 16 32.26 26.93 -1.66
C SER A 16 33.10 26.53 -0.46
N ALA A 17 33.05 25.26 -0.05
CA ALA A 17 33.96 24.68 0.92
C ALA A 17 35.02 23.86 0.19
N CYS A 18 36.26 24.36 0.19
CA CYS A 18 37.45 23.62 -0.18
C CYS A 18 37.73 22.53 0.87
N CYS A 19 37.75 21.26 0.47
CA CYS A 19 38.34 20.16 1.22
C CYS A 19 39.64 19.75 0.53
N SER A 20 40.77 19.92 1.23
CA SER A 20 42.05 19.37 0.85
C SER A 20 42.09 17.86 1.09
N PRO A 21 42.79 17.07 0.28
CA PRO A 21 42.89 15.63 0.49
C PRO A 21 43.85 15.32 1.65
N VAL A 22 43.39 14.45 2.56
CA VAL A 22 44.25 13.83 3.59
C VAL A 22 44.88 12.58 2.98
N GLU A 23 46.19 12.48 3.00
CA GLU A 23 46.95 11.30 2.59
C GLU A 23 46.70 10.11 3.55
N PRO A 24 46.64 8.87 3.09
CA PRO A 24 46.42 7.71 3.95
C PRO A 24 47.73 7.28 4.64
N ASP A 25 47.63 6.99 5.94
CA ASP A 25 48.67 6.39 6.78
C ASP A 25 48.91 4.92 6.35
N PRO A 26 50.17 4.50 6.06
CA PRO A 26 50.44 3.12 5.70
C PRO A 26 50.79 2.30 6.94
N GLY A 27 49.87 1.48 7.41
CA GLY A 27 50.22 0.38 8.31
C GLY A 27 49.22 -0.03 9.37
N ASN A 28 48.27 -0.87 8.98
CA ASN A 28 47.81 -1.95 9.84
C ASN A 28 47.14 -3.05 9.00
N ASN A 29 47.86 -4.17 8.82
CA ASN A 29 47.33 -5.37 8.20
C ASN A 29 46.56 -6.18 9.25
N ASP A 30 45.29 -5.87 9.44
CA ASP A 30 44.36 -6.68 10.19
C ASP A 30 43.51 -7.53 9.21
N PRO A 31 43.22 -8.81 9.48
CA PRO A 31 42.68 -9.72 8.47
C PRO A 31 41.23 -9.36 8.12
N THR A 32 41.06 -8.95 6.87
CA THR A 32 39.83 -8.94 6.08
C THR A 32 38.53 -8.69 6.85
N ILE A 33 38.30 -7.47 7.23
CA ILE A 33 36.94 -6.94 7.39
C ILE A 33 36.36 -6.89 5.98
N ASP A 34 35.25 -7.61 5.76
CA ASP A 34 34.51 -7.56 4.50
C ASP A 34 34.08 -6.10 4.26
N GLU A 35 34.68 -5.42 3.28
CA GLU A 35 34.41 -4.00 2.97
C GLU A 35 32.92 -3.71 2.72
N THR A 36 32.11 -4.75 2.47
CA THR A 36 30.66 -4.64 2.31
C THR A 36 29.93 -4.29 3.60
N LEU A 37 30.56 -4.49 4.77
CA LEU A 37 29.97 -4.18 6.09
C LEU A 37 30.24 -2.76 6.58
N THR A 38 31.25 -2.10 6.05
CA THR A 38 31.74 -0.82 6.61
C THR A 38 31.07 0.40 5.98
N LYS A 39 30.43 0.27 4.83
CA LYS A 39 29.85 1.39 4.11
C LYS A 39 28.35 1.25 3.93
N LYS A 40 27.58 2.17 4.51
CA LYS A 40 26.16 2.30 4.24
C LYS A 40 25.95 2.67 2.78
N THR A 41 25.14 1.88 2.08
CA THR A 41 24.66 2.20 0.73
C THR A 41 23.14 2.38 0.77
N THR A 42 22.70 3.59 0.46
CA THR A 42 21.26 3.92 0.30
C THR A 42 21.00 4.30 -1.14
N ALA A 43 19.81 3.94 -1.63
CA ALA A 43 19.40 4.40 -2.94
C ALA A 43 19.10 5.90 -2.91
N THR A 44 19.55 6.59 -3.94
CA THR A 44 19.13 7.97 -4.18
C THR A 44 17.67 7.99 -4.68
N GLU A 45 16.99 9.12 -4.55
CA GLU A 45 15.63 9.29 -5.10
C GLU A 45 15.60 8.99 -6.61
N ALA A 46 16.61 9.43 -7.34
CA ALA A 46 16.74 9.18 -8.78
C ALA A 46 16.89 7.69 -9.11
N GLU A 47 17.64 6.93 -8.30
CA GLU A 47 17.80 5.49 -8.46
C GLU A 47 16.50 4.74 -8.10
N THR A 48 15.83 5.16 -7.02
CA THR A 48 14.54 4.62 -6.61
C THR A 48 13.49 4.76 -7.71
N ILE A 49 13.45 5.91 -8.37
CA ILE A 49 12.51 6.18 -9.47
C ILE A 49 12.83 5.31 -10.69
N LYS A 50 14.12 5.14 -11.05
CA LYS A 50 14.55 4.35 -12.21
C LYS A 50 14.45 2.85 -12.02
N THR A 51 14.38 2.37 -10.80
CA THR A 51 14.36 0.95 -10.48
C THR A 51 13.12 0.26 -11.04
N VAL A 52 13.31 -0.85 -11.74
CA VAL A 52 12.23 -1.68 -12.28
C VAL A 52 11.88 -2.79 -11.31
N TYR A 53 10.60 -3.05 -11.13
CA TYR A 53 10.05 -4.08 -10.26
C TYR A 53 9.13 -5.02 -11.04
N GLU A 54 9.13 -6.29 -10.73
CA GLU A 54 8.29 -7.29 -11.41
C GLU A 54 7.06 -7.67 -10.60
N THR A 55 7.21 -7.88 -9.29
CA THR A 55 6.15 -8.31 -8.37
C THR A 55 5.49 -7.12 -7.69
N PHE A 56 6.30 -6.24 -7.11
CA PHE A 56 5.82 -4.97 -6.55
C PHE A 56 5.91 -3.90 -7.62
N TYR A 57 5.02 -4.00 -8.61
CA TYR A 57 5.13 -3.28 -9.86
C TYR A 57 5.21 -1.75 -9.71
N LYS A 58 6.08 -1.18 -10.47
CA LYS A 58 6.21 0.25 -10.70
C LYS A 58 6.82 0.48 -12.08
N PRO A 59 6.30 1.40 -12.91
CA PRO A 59 6.96 1.77 -14.15
C PRO A 59 8.35 2.37 -13.89
N ALA A 60 9.27 2.18 -14.81
CA ALA A 60 10.52 2.92 -14.78
C ALA A 60 10.24 4.42 -14.91
N ASN A 61 10.93 5.24 -14.11
CA ASN A 61 10.80 6.71 -14.07
C ASN A 61 9.41 7.26 -13.75
N ALA A 62 8.55 6.45 -13.12
CA ALA A 62 7.22 6.89 -12.69
C ALA A 62 6.78 6.12 -11.43
N VAL A 63 5.67 6.54 -10.85
CA VAL A 63 4.98 5.84 -9.77
C VAL A 63 3.56 5.54 -10.16
N THR A 64 2.99 4.47 -9.62
CA THR A 64 1.59 4.14 -9.76
C THR A 64 0.81 4.73 -8.59
N GLY A 65 -0.37 5.25 -8.85
CA GLY A 65 -1.31 5.68 -7.82
C GLY A 65 -2.70 5.15 -8.09
N ASP A 66 -3.50 5.06 -7.07
CA ASP A 66 -4.92 4.76 -7.08
C ASP A 66 -5.30 3.62 -8.05
N PRO A 67 -4.88 2.37 -7.75
CA PRO A 67 -5.16 1.24 -8.62
C PRO A 67 -6.66 0.94 -8.71
N MET A 68 -7.10 0.63 -9.90
CA MET A 68 -8.47 0.25 -10.26
C MET A 68 -8.42 -1.14 -10.93
N PRO A 69 -8.36 -2.21 -10.12
CA PRO A 69 -8.15 -3.56 -10.63
C PRO A 69 -9.44 -4.16 -11.20
N TYR A 70 -9.34 -4.76 -12.37
CA TYR A 70 -10.42 -5.50 -13.02
C TYR A 70 -9.93 -6.88 -13.49
N TYR A 71 -10.64 -7.94 -13.18
CA TYR A 71 -10.37 -9.29 -13.69
C TYR A 71 -11.21 -9.57 -14.92
N ASN A 72 -10.56 -9.91 -16.03
CA ASN A 72 -11.24 -10.31 -17.25
C ASN A 72 -11.28 -11.84 -17.36
N GLU A 73 -12.46 -12.40 -17.19
CA GLU A 73 -12.67 -13.86 -17.25
C GLU A 73 -12.32 -14.46 -18.63
N ALA A 74 -12.51 -13.68 -19.71
CA ALA A 74 -12.31 -14.16 -21.07
C ALA A 74 -10.86 -14.56 -21.37
N ASP A 75 -9.90 -13.84 -20.84
CA ASP A 75 -8.47 -14.11 -20.98
C ASP A 75 -7.76 -14.42 -19.67
N GLN A 76 -8.52 -14.54 -18.57
CA GLN A 76 -8.02 -14.85 -17.22
C GLN A 76 -6.87 -13.92 -16.80
N THR A 77 -7.07 -12.62 -16.99
CA THR A 77 -6.05 -11.60 -16.75
C THR A 77 -6.58 -10.49 -15.85
N PHE A 78 -5.78 -10.09 -14.89
CA PHE A 78 -6.01 -8.89 -14.11
C PHE A 78 -5.48 -7.68 -14.90
N TYR A 79 -6.35 -6.73 -15.13
CA TYR A 79 -6.06 -5.42 -15.71
C TYR A 79 -6.04 -4.42 -14.56
N ILE A 80 -4.87 -3.88 -14.24
CA ILE A 80 -4.73 -2.90 -13.18
C ILE A 80 -4.60 -1.54 -13.83
N TYR A 81 -5.71 -0.80 -13.85
CA TYR A 81 -5.71 0.59 -14.25
C TYR A 81 -5.16 1.44 -13.10
N PHE A 82 -4.50 2.53 -13.42
CA PHE A 82 -3.92 3.40 -12.39
C PHE A 82 -3.66 4.82 -12.92
N LEU A 83 -3.56 5.76 -12.00
CA LEU A 83 -3.07 7.09 -12.26
C LEU A 83 -1.54 7.06 -12.23
N LEU A 84 -0.90 7.73 -13.18
CA LEU A 84 0.56 7.79 -13.26
C LEU A 84 1.07 9.07 -12.60
N GLY A 85 1.95 8.92 -11.61
CA GLY A 85 2.66 10.04 -10.98
C GLY A 85 3.65 10.68 -11.95
N ARG A 86 3.71 12.00 -11.96
CA ARG A 86 4.46 12.80 -12.91
C ARG A 86 5.96 12.81 -12.59
N PHE A 87 6.70 11.91 -13.22
CA PHE A 87 8.14 12.09 -13.40
C PHE A 87 8.42 12.22 -14.89
N SER A 88 9.48 12.93 -15.25
CA SER A 88 9.76 13.32 -16.64
C SER A 88 9.68 12.18 -17.67
N GLY A 89 9.00 12.38 -18.76
CA GLY A 89 8.96 11.49 -19.92
C GLY A 89 7.60 10.84 -20.20
N TYR A 90 6.60 10.99 -19.32
CA TYR A 90 5.23 10.55 -19.58
C TYR A 90 4.30 11.74 -19.80
N PRO A 91 3.38 11.66 -20.78
CA PRO A 91 2.35 12.67 -20.94
C PRO A 91 1.49 12.71 -19.67
N GLY A 92 1.31 13.89 -19.08
CA GLY A 92 0.47 14.07 -17.90
C GLY A 92 -1.02 13.91 -18.20
N GLY A 93 -1.79 13.56 -17.18
CA GLY A 93 -3.26 13.56 -17.19
C GLY A 93 -3.87 12.41 -18.00
N GLY A 94 -4.02 11.23 -17.37
CA GLY A 94 -4.66 10.09 -18.01
C GLY A 94 -4.58 8.83 -17.16
N ILE A 95 -5.27 7.81 -17.60
CA ILE A 95 -5.33 6.49 -16.99
C ILE A 95 -4.51 5.52 -17.81
N TYR A 96 -3.66 4.78 -17.12
CA TYR A 96 -2.78 3.75 -17.66
C TYR A 96 -3.23 2.37 -17.23
N VAL A 97 -2.75 1.32 -17.88
CA VAL A 97 -3.03 -0.06 -17.47
C VAL A 97 -1.79 -0.93 -17.54
N THR A 98 -1.58 -1.73 -16.52
CA THR A 98 -0.67 -2.89 -16.55
C THR A 98 -1.48 -4.17 -16.41
N LYS A 99 -0.89 -5.30 -16.74
CA LYS A 99 -1.58 -6.60 -16.76
C LYS A 99 -0.76 -7.63 -16.00
N THR A 100 -1.46 -8.55 -15.36
CA THR A 100 -0.84 -9.72 -14.74
C THR A 100 -1.80 -10.90 -14.73
N LYS A 101 -1.27 -12.12 -14.74
CA LYS A 101 -2.07 -13.34 -14.58
C LYS A 101 -2.23 -13.74 -13.11
N ASP A 102 -1.26 -13.33 -12.28
CA ASP A 102 -1.07 -13.97 -10.97
C ASP A 102 -0.37 -13.08 -9.93
N PHE A 103 -0.11 -11.83 -10.25
CA PHE A 103 0.63 -10.84 -9.44
C PHE A 103 2.12 -11.14 -9.20
N ALA A 104 2.62 -12.29 -9.64
CA ALA A 104 4.05 -12.60 -9.56
C ALA A 104 4.89 -11.81 -10.56
N LYS A 105 4.28 -11.49 -11.70
CA LYS A 105 4.89 -10.68 -12.75
C LYS A 105 3.85 -9.83 -13.47
N PHE A 106 4.15 -8.55 -13.59
CA PHE A 106 3.37 -7.61 -14.37
C PHE A 106 3.97 -7.39 -15.76
N VAL A 107 3.10 -7.08 -16.73
CA VAL A 107 3.54 -6.64 -18.06
C VAL A 107 4.07 -5.22 -17.94
N PRO A 108 5.34 -4.96 -18.28
CA PRO A 108 5.90 -3.62 -18.23
C PRO A 108 5.16 -2.66 -19.17
N LEU A 109 5.02 -1.41 -18.76
CA LEU A 109 4.66 -0.35 -19.70
C LEU A 109 5.83 -0.11 -20.66
N ASN A 110 5.56 -0.23 -21.95
CA ASN A 110 6.51 0.18 -22.98
C ASN A 110 6.47 1.70 -23.13
N THR A 111 7.60 2.33 -23.36
CA THR A 111 7.67 3.78 -23.66
C THR A 111 7.67 4.00 -25.18
N PRO A 112 6.80 4.87 -25.75
CA PRO A 112 5.74 5.61 -25.06
C PRO A 112 4.60 4.68 -24.67
N SER A 113 4.19 4.74 -23.40
CA SER A 113 3.11 3.91 -22.92
C SER A 113 1.77 4.42 -23.39
N PRO A 114 0.89 3.57 -23.92
CA PRO A 114 -0.45 3.98 -24.26
C PRO A 114 -1.25 4.27 -22.99
N GLN A 115 -1.71 5.50 -22.82
CA GLN A 115 -2.79 5.81 -21.91
C GLN A 115 -4.07 5.18 -22.47
N VAL A 116 -4.83 4.49 -21.65
CA VAL A 116 -6.14 3.94 -22.07
C VAL A 116 -7.24 5.00 -22.07
N LEU A 117 -7.06 6.05 -21.28
CA LEU A 117 -7.85 7.28 -21.31
C LEU A 117 -6.92 8.48 -21.18
N THR A 118 -7.12 9.49 -22.03
CA THR A 118 -6.27 10.67 -22.09
C THR A 118 -7.08 11.93 -21.88
N GLY A 119 -6.66 12.76 -20.93
CA GLY A 119 -7.09 14.15 -20.85
C GLY A 119 -6.26 15.02 -21.79
N LYS A 120 -6.89 15.76 -22.69
CA LYS A 120 -6.19 16.65 -23.64
C LYS A 120 -6.40 18.11 -23.24
N ALA A 121 -5.38 18.93 -23.53
CA ALA A 121 -5.49 20.37 -23.32
C ALA A 121 -6.69 20.94 -24.08
N GLY A 122 -7.53 21.69 -23.39
CA GLY A 122 -8.77 22.26 -23.92
C GLY A 122 -9.99 21.34 -23.84
N GLU A 123 -9.83 20.07 -23.47
CA GLU A 123 -10.94 19.18 -23.15
C GLU A 123 -11.40 19.39 -21.70
N TRP A 124 -12.69 19.21 -21.45
CA TRP A 124 -13.29 19.40 -20.12
C TRP A 124 -12.81 18.37 -19.10
N ASP A 125 -12.35 17.19 -19.55
CA ASP A 125 -11.86 16.09 -18.72
C ASP A 125 -10.33 15.98 -18.71
N ILE A 126 -9.63 17.09 -18.86
CA ILE A 126 -8.16 17.14 -18.85
C ILE A 126 -7.56 16.58 -17.54
N ASN A 127 -8.24 16.78 -16.41
CA ASN A 127 -7.81 16.30 -15.10
C ASN A 127 -8.67 15.11 -14.68
N MET A 128 -8.23 13.91 -15.05
CA MET A 128 -8.87 12.67 -14.68
C MET A 128 -8.37 12.17 -13.32
N GLY A 129 -9.26 11.59 -12.56
CA GLY A 129 -8.98 10.91 -11.29
C GLY A 129 -9.42 9.46 -11.30
N THR A 130 -9.41 8.88 -10.14
CA THR A 130 -9.73 7.48 -9.87
C THR A 130 -11.13 7.10 -10.36
N GLY A 131 -11.31 5.83 -10.67
CA GLY A 131 -12.56 5.30 -11.19
C GLY A 131 -12.71 3.80 -10.98
N ASP A 132 -13.56 3.22 -11.81
CA ASP A 132 -13.84 1.79 -11.80
C ASP A 132 -14.30 1.29 -13.16
N VAL A 133 -14.13 -0.02 -13.40
CA VAL A 133 -14.51 -0.71 -14.64
C VAL A 133 -15.59 -1.73 -14.35
N MET A 134 -16.73 -1.58 -15.03
CA MET A 134 -17.83 -2.54 -14.99
C MET A 134 -18.11 -3.10 -16.38
N LYS A 135 -18.17 -4.43 -16.50
CA LYS A 135 -18.62 -5.10 -17.72
C LYS A 135 -20.13 -5.28 -17.72
N LYS A 136 -20.76 -4.91 -18.82
CA LYS A 136 -22.15 -5.26 -19.12
C LYS A 136 -22.26 -5.70 -20.57
N ASP A 137 -22.80 -6.87 -20.80
CA ASP A 137 -22.86 -7.51 -22.13
C ASP A 137 -21.45 -7.61 -22.74
N ASN A 138 -21.26 -7.07 -23.94
CA ASN A 138 -19.97 -7.02 -24.63
C ASN A 138 -19.23 -5.69 -24.46
N ASN A 139 -19.64 -4.84 -23.52
CA ASN A 139 -19.03 -3.54 -23.29
C ASN A 139 -18.42 -3.43 -21.90
N TYR A 140 -17.27 -2.77 -21.86
CA TYR A 140 -16.62 -2.34 -20.62
C TYR A 140 -16.92 -0.85 -20.42
N HIS A 141 -17.46 -0.51 -19.28
CA HIS A 141 -17.82 0.85 -18.88
C HIS A 141 -16.82 1.31 -17.82
N PHE A 142 -16.03 2.30 -18.17
CA PHE A 142 -15.09 2.92 -17.25
C PHE A 142 -15.72 4.21 -16.71
N PHE A 143 -16.03 4.22 -15.42
CA PHE A 143 -16.47 5.41 -14.72
C PHE A 143 -15.27 6.06 -14.04
N TYR A 144 -15.09 7.36 -14.16
CA TYR A 144 -13.92 8.06 -13.65
C TYR A 144 -14.25 9.47 -13.17
N THR A 145 -13.45 9.95 -12.23
CA THR A 145 -13.52 11.33 -11.75
C THR A 145 -13.00 12.31 -12.80
N VAL A 146 -13.64 13.46 -12.87
CA VAL A 146 -13.10 14.61 -13.60
C VAL A 146 -13.05 15.79 -12.63
N PHE A 147 -11.83 16.26 -12.34
CA PHE A 147 -11.58 17.40 -11.47
C PHE A 147 -11.79 18.71 -12.24
N THR A 148 -13.04 19.16 -12.24
CA THR A 148 -13.50 20.46 -12.76
C THR A 148 -14.20 21.21 -11.63
N SER A 149 -14.81 22.33 -11.91
CA SER A 149 -15.67 23.04 -10.97
C SER A 149 -17.09 23.12 -11.57
N PRO A 150 -18.01 22.27 -11.08
CA PRO A 150 -17.91 21.21 -10.06
C PRO A 150 -17.12 19.97 -10.53
N SER A 151 -16.57 19.20 -9.60
CA SER A 151 -16.09 17.85 -9.88
C SER A 151 -17.23 16.96 -10.34
N THR A 152 -16.98 16.07 -11.28
CA THR A 152 -18.02 15.20 -11.86
C THR A 152 -17.53 13.77 -12.01
N VAL A 153 -18.46 12.82 -12.07
CA VAL A 153 -18.19 11.49 -12.58
C VAL A 153 -18.51 11.46 -14.06
N SER A 154 -17.59 10.94 -14.85
CA SER A 154 -17.75 10.71 -16.29
C SER A 154 -17.66 9.24 -16.64
N LYS A 155 -17.89 8.91 -17.91
CA LYS A 155 -17.86 7.56 -18.44
C LYS A 155 -17.17 7.47 -19.78
N ALA A 156 -16.42 6.40 -19.97
CA ALA A 156 -15.92 5.97 -21.27
C ALA A 156 -16.28 4.50 -21.50
N THR A 157 -16.36 4.07 -22.75
CA THR A 157 -16.71 2.69 -23.09
C THR A 157 -15.69 2.08 -24.05
N LEU A 158 -15.48 0.78 -23.88
CA LEU A 158 -14.71 -0.06 -24.78
C LEU A 158 -15.58 -1.27 -25.17
N ALA A 159 -15.71 -1.54 -26.46
CA ALA A 159 -16.46 -2.67 -26.97
C ALA A 159 -15.56 -3.91 -27.11
N ASN A 160 -16.13 -5.07 -26.88
CA ASN A 160 -15.62 -6.40 -27.18
C ASN A 160 -14.48 -6.94 -26.30
N ASP A 161 -13.26 -6.43 -26.41
CA ASP A 161 -12.10 -7.10 -25.85
C ASP A 161 -11.08 -6.13 -25.24
N LEU A 162 -10.71 -6.40 -23.96
CA LEU A 162 -9.67 -5.65 -23.27
C LEU A 162 -8.27 -6.00 -23.77
N SER A 163 -8.06 -7.16 -24.37
CA SER A 163 -6.74 -7.64 -24.78
C SER A 163 -6.20 -6.90 -26.00
N GLY A 164 -7.07 -6.35 -26.85
CA GLY A 164 -6.74 -5.71 -28.11
C GLY A 164 -5.97 -4.39 -28.01
N GLY A 165 -5.81 -3.85 -26.81
CA GLY A 165 -5.08 -2.58 -26.61
C GLY A 165 -5.82 -1.35 -27.12
N GLU A 166 -7.11 -1.46 -27.38
CA GLU A 166 -7.94 -0.35 -27.81
C GLU A 166 -8.18 0.66 -26.68
N TRP A 167 -8.33 1.91 -27.08
CA TRP A 167 -8.62 3.00 -26.17
C TRP A 167 -10.11 3.08 -25.85
N TYR A 168 -10.42 3.39 -24.59
CA TYR A 168 -11.79 3.69 -24.22
C TYR A 168 -12.30 4.95 -24.94
N LYS A 169 -13.52 4.87 -25.45
CA LYS A 169 -14.21 6.00 -26.10
C LYS A 169 -14.99 6.80 -25.07
N LYS A 170 -14.58 8.04 -24.85
CA LYS A 170 -15.28 8.98 -23.95
C LYS A 170 -16.72 9.19 -24.36
N GLN A 171 -17.59 9.29 -23.38
CA GLN A 171 -19.03 9.56 -23.56
C GLN A 171 -19.38 10.96 -23.07
N SER A 172 -20.43 11.55 -23.62
CA SER A 172 -21.01 12.79 -23.08
C SER A 172 -21.86 12.51 -21.83
N PHE A 173 -21.30 11.78 -20.89
CA PHE A 173 -21.94 11.36 -19.66
C PHE A 173 -21.35 12.11 -18.49
N LYS A 174 -22.21 12.68 -17.61
CA LYS A 174 -21.79 13.39 -16.40
C LYS A 174 -22.78 13.20 -15.28
N ILE A 175 -22.30 12.80 -14.12
CA ILE A 175 -23.01 12.90 -12.85
C ILE A 175 -22.37 14.02 -12.05
N GLN A 176 -23.18 14.95 -11.60
CA GLN A 176 -22.77 16.09 -10.78
C GLN A 176 -23.02 15.81 -9.30
N PRO A 177 -22.27 16.44 -8.37
CA PRO A 177 -22.54 16.34 -6.96
C PRO A 177 -23.95 16.85 -6.63
N PRO A 178 -24.71 16.14 -5.78
CA PRO A 178 -25.98 16.62 -5.29
C PRO A 178 -25.81 17.88 -4.40
N ALA A 179 -26.89 18.63 -4.20
CA ALA A 179 -26.85 19.93 -3.52
C ALA A 179 -26.29 19.88 -2.08
N PHE A 180 -26.41 18.76 -1.40
CA PHE A 180 -25.86 18.57 -0.05
C PHE A 180 -24.35 18.25 -0.04
N CYS A 181 -23.76 17.97 -1.19
CA CYS A 181 -22.35 17.62 -1.34
C CYS A 181 -21.54 18.84 -1.80
N LYS A 182 -20.32 18.97 -1.29
CA LYS A 182 -19.38 19.98 -1.78
C LYS A 182 -19.01 19.72 -3.24
N THR A 183 -19.00 20.75 -4.03
CA THR A 183 -18.71 20.64 -5.47
C THR A 183 -17.26 20.27 -5.80
N SER A 184 -16.31 20.49 -4.88
CA SER A 184 -14.91 20.11 -5.00
C SER A 184 -14.61 18.70 -4.47
N GLU A 185 -15.49 18.14 -3.64
CA GLU A 185 -15.28 16.89 -2.93
C GLU A 185 -16.31 15.84 -3.39
N PHE A 186 -16.20 15.46 -4.66
CA PHE A 186 -17.05 14.45 -5.31
C PHE A 186 -16.22 13.68 -6.30
N ARG A 187 -15.77 12.44 -5.93
CA ARG A 187 -14.76 11.69 -6.68
C ARG A 187 -14.77 10.20 -6.41
N ASP A 188 -13.93 9.47 -7.13
CA ASP A 188 -13.61 8.06 -6.97
C ASP A 188 -14.84 7.14 -7.07
N PRO A 189 -15.55 7.14 -8.21
CA PRO A 189 -16.69 6.26 -8.39
C PRO A 189 -16.30 4.79 -8.33
N ASP A 190 -17.16 3.98 -7.72
CA ASP A 190 -17.12 2.54 -7.69
C ASP A 190 -18.45 1.98 -8.13
N VAL A 191 -18.48 0.95 -8.96
CA VAL A 191 -19.73 0.37 -9.48
C VAL A 191 -19.77 -1.13 -9.23
N TYR A 192 -20.80 -1.58 -8.53
CA TYR A 192 -21.01 -3.00 -8.28
C TYR A 192 -22.42 -3.45 -8.63
N TRP A 193 -22.60 -4.74 -8.84
CA TRP A 193 -23.91 -5.35 -8.96
C TRP A 193 -24.47 -5.67 -7.58
N ASP A 194 -25.65 -5.16 -7.29
CA ASP A 194 -26.41 -5.47 -6.07
C ASP A 194 -27.48 -6.52 -6.39
N ASP A 195 -27.24 -7.76 -5.97
CA ASP A 195 -28.14 -8.89 -6.17
C ASP A 195 -29.45 -8.77 -5.37
N THR A 196 -29.47 -7.96 -4.30
CA THR A 196 -30.67 -7.74 -3.50
C THR A 196 -31.63 -6.75 -4.15
N ARG A 197 -31.09 -5.79 -4.91
CA ARG A 197 -31.85 -4.79 -5.68
C ARG A 197 -32.08 -5.20 -7.13
N ASN A 198 -31.29 -6.16 -7.63
CA ASN A 198 -31.18 -6.47 -9.05
C ASN A 198 -30.84 -5.22 -9.89
N LYS A 199 -29.87 -4.44 -9.42
CA LYS A 199 -29.43 -3.16 -10.01
C LYS A 199 -27.90 -3.03 -9.93
N TYR A 200 -27.35 -2.27 -10.84
CA TYR A 200 -26.02 -1.69 -10.63
C TYR A 200 -26.14 -0.57 -9.62
N VAL A 201 -25.21 -0.51 -8.68
CA VAL A 201 -25.09 0.57 -7.71
C VAL A 201 -23.73 1.25 -7.89
N MET A 202 -23.74 2.58 -7.95
CA MET A 202 -22.54 3.39 -7.95
C MET A 202 -22.40 4.08 -6.60
N LEU A 203 -21.20 4.03 -6.02
CA LEU A 203 -20.79 4.86 -4.91
C LEU A 203 -19.88 5.97 -5.42
N VAL A 204 -19.99 7.15 -4.86
CA VAL A 204 -19.06 8.25 -5.12
C VAL A 204 -18.66 8.85 -3.78
N ALA A 205 -17.35 8.93 -3.53
CA ALA A 205 -16.81 9.58 -2.35
C ALA A 205 -17.12 11.06 -2.37
N GLY A 206 -17.55 11.59 -1.22
CA GLY A 206 -17.90 12.98 -1.10
C GLY A 206 -17.75 13.54 0.32
N GLN A 207 -17.87 14.84 0.41
CA GLN A 207 -17.97 15.56 1.67
C GLN A 207 -19.23 16.42 1.62
N THR A 208 -20.05 16.36 2.67
CA THR A 208 -21.22 17.22 2.78
C THR A 208 -20.84 18.69 2.99
N THR A 209 -21.75 19.61 2.73
CA THR A 209 -21.52 21.06 2.93
C THR A 209 -21.22 21.41 4.39
N ASP A 210 -21.60 20.55 5.36
CA ASP A 210 -21.27 20.65 6.78
C ASP A 210 -20.04 19.79 7.19
N ASN A 211 -19.17 19.44 6.23
CA ASN A 211 -17.89 18.73 6.43
C ASN A 211 -18.00 17.30 6.97
N ARG A 212 -19.01 16.56 6.62
CA ARG A 212 -19.10 15.13 6.97
C ARG A 212 -18.75 14.25 5.78
N ALA A 213 -18.14 13.11 6.05
CA ALA A 213 -17.97 12.07 5.04
C ALA A 213 -19.33 11.60 4.52
N VAL A 214 -19.44 11.42 3.22
CA VAL A 214 -20.60 10.84 2.56
C VAL A 214 -20.14 9.92 1.41
N LEU A 215 -20.82 8.80 1.25
CA LEU A 215 -20.79 8.00 0.03
C LEU A 215 -22.14 8.23 -0.66
N VAL A 216 -22.11 9.06 -1.68
CA VAL A 216 -23.28 9.32 -2.52
C VAL A 216 -23.57 8.09 -3.34
N ARG A 217 -24.83 7.65 -3.39
CA ARG A 217 -25.20 6.42 -4.10
C ARG A 217 -26.21 6.68 -5.20
N TYR A 218 -26.01 5.96 -6.28
CA TYR A 218 -26.92 5.92 -7.42
C TYR A 218 -27.21 4.47 -7.80
N GLN A 219 -28.36 4.21 -8.45
CA GLN A 219 -28.70 2.92 -9.02
C GLN A 219 -29.02 3.03 -10.51
N SER A 220 -28.81 1.92 -11.26
CA SER A 220 -29.06 1.86 -12.70
C SER A 220 -29.39 0.45 -13.16
N ASP A 221 -30.23 0.33 -14.19
CA ASP A 221 -30.46 -0.93 -14.90
C ASP A 221 -29.48 -1.15 -16.06
N ASP A 222 -28.94 -0.06 -16.62
CA ASP A 222 -28.28 -0.06 -17.92
C ASP A 222 -26.90 0.57 -17.95
N LEU A 223 -26.39 1.05 -16.80
CA LEU A 223 -25.14 1.79 -16.68
C LEU A 223 -25.11 3.14 -17.43
N ASN A 224 -26.27 3.61 -17.94
CA ASN A 224 -26.42 4.86 -18.64
C ASN A 224 -27.32 5.85 -17.90
N ASN A 225 -28.43 5.33 -17.37
CA ASN A 225 -29.41 6.11 -16.64
C ASN A 225 -29.28 5.81 -15.16
N TRP A 226 -28.98 6.83 -14.36
CA TRP A 226 -28.70 6.70 -12.94
C TRP A 226 -29.70 7.50 -12.12
N GLU A 227 -30.27 6.85 -11.12
CA GLU A 227 -31.18 7.44 -10.14
C GLU A 227 -30.45 7.53 -8.80
N GLU A 228 -30.49 8.70 -8.16
CA GLU A 228 -29.95 8.90 -6.80
C GLU A 228 -30.76 8.09 -5.79
N ILE A 229 -30.07 7.34 -4.94
CA ILE A 229 -30.66 6.59 -3.83
C ILE A 229 -30.07 7.05 -2.50
N GLN A 230 -30.59 6.55 -1.37
CA GLN A 230 -30.11 6.92 -0.06
C GLN A 230 -28.59 6.79 0.06
N SER A 231 -27.91 7.88 0.37
CA SER A 231 -26.48 7.96 0.60
C SER A 231 -26.08 7.43 1.99
N ILE A 232 -24.81 7.04 2.13
CA ILE A 232 -24.24 6.59 3.40
C ILE A 232 -23.45 7.75 4.01
N TYR A 233 -23.80 8.18 5.22
CA TYR A 233 -23.21 9.35 5.87
C TYR A 233 -22.34 8.96 7.06
N LYS A 234 -21.31 9.76 7.31
CA LYS A 234 -20.62 9.74 8.60
C LYS A 234 -21.58 10.16 9.71
N ALA A 235 -21.60 9.36 10.74
CA ALA A 235 -22.43 9.62 11.91
C ALA A 235 -22.06 10.92 12.64
N VAL A 236 -23.07 11.57 13.22
CA VAL A 236 -22.90 12.83 13.96
C VAL A 236 -22.50 12.58 15.41
N ASP A 237 -22.94 11.45 16.00
CA ASP A 237 -22.70 11.12 17.41
C ASP A 237 -21.70 9.98 17.57
N ASN A 238 -20.51 10.32 18.01
CA ASN A 238 -19.43 9.34 18.25
C ASN A 238 -19.68 8.45 19.49
N ASN A 239 -20.73 8.72 20.29
CA ASN A 239 -20.98 7.97 21.53
C ASN A 239 -21.86 6.73 21.34
N ASN A 240 -22.46 6.55 20.17
CA ASN A 240 -23.29 5.38 19.91
C ASN A 240 -22.96 4.71 18.57
N PRO A 241 -21.97 3.81 18.53
CA PRO A 241 -21.54 3.14 17.30
C PRO A 241 -22.63 2.29 16.62
N LYS A 242 -23.70 1.94 17.32
CA LYS A 242 -24.80 1.15 16.74
C LYS A 242 -25.74 1.94 15.83
N LEU A 243 -25.66 3.26 15.84
CA LEU A 243 -26.47 4.13 15.00
C LEU A 243 -25.78 4.52 13.70
N TYR A 244 -24.61 3.98 13.43
CA TYR A 244 -23.78 4.39 12.31
C TYR A 244 -23.96 3.52 11.11
N GLU A 245 -24.36 4.13 10.04
CA GLU A 245 -24.31 3.55 8.70
C GLU A 245 -22.86 3.44 8.22
N PHE A 246 -21.98 4.35 8.66
CA PHE A 246 -20.59 4.41 8.26
C PHE A 246 -19.69 4.95 9.39
N ALA A 247 -18.97 4.05 10.05
CA ALA A 247 -18.02 4.41 11.11
C ALA A 247 -16.67 4.84 10.51
N THR A 248 -16.38 6.14 10.52
CA THR A 248 -15.11 6.72 10.08
C THR A 248 -14.79 8.00 10.85
N ASP A 249 -13.51 8.28 11.06
CA ASP A 249 -13.02 9.54 11.63
C ASP A 249 -12.54 10.53 10.54
N THR A 250 -12.61 10.14 9.26
CA THR A 250 -12.32 11.04 8.14
C THR A 250 -13.55 11.85 7.73
N ASP A 251 -13.30 13.00 7.12
CA ASP A 251 -14.32 13.80 6.47
C ASP A 251 -14.48 13.47 4.98
N LEU A 252 -13.60 12.64 4.42
CA LEU A 252 -13.65 12.19 3.04
C LEU A 252 -13.11 10.74 2.94
N PRO A 253 -13.94 9.76 2.57
CA PRO A 253 -13.54 8.38 2.32
C PRO A 253 -13.09 8.23 0.87
N GLU A 254 -11.78 8.26 0.60
CA GLU A 254 -11.23 8.16 -0.75
C GLU A 254 -11.25 6.73 -1.28
N CYS A 255 -11.35 6.57 -2.60
CA CYS A 255 -11.31 5.29 -3.31
C CYS A 255 -12.24 4.24 -2.69
N PRO A 256 -13.54 4.54 -2.46
CA PRO A 256 -14.44 3.57 -1.87
C PRO A 256 -14.69 2.41 -2.81
N GLU A 257 -14.95 1.23 -2.24
CA GLU A 257 -15.41 0.04 -2.95
C GLU A 257 -16.39 -0.73 -2.08
N VAL A 258 -17.45 -1.27 -2.68
CA VAL A 258 -18.37 -2.21 -2.01
C VAL A 258 -18.45 -3.51 -2.77
N PHE A 259 -18.29 -4.61 -2.06
CA PHE A 259 -18.41 -5.95 -2.62
C PHE A 259 -19.01 -6.95 -1.65
N LYS A 260 -19.53 -8.05 -2.19
CA LYS A 260 -19.97 -9.21 -1.44
C LYS A 260 -18.92 -10.31 -1.47
N LEU A 261 -18.66 -10.93 -0.33
CA LEU A 261 -17.84 -12.13 -0.23
C LEU A 261 -18.49 -13.10 0.78
N GLY A 262 -18.82 -14.30 0.31
CA GLY A 262 -19.63 -15.22 1.10
C GLY A 262 -21.01 -14.62 1.42
N ASN A 263 -21.36 -14.59 2.70
CA ASN A 263 -22.62 -14.03 3.19
C ASN A 263 -22.49 -12.61 3.78
N LYS A 264 -21.35 -11.95 3.57
CA LYS A 264 -21.07 -10.61 4.09
C LYS A 264 -20.83 -9.61 2.97
N TRP A 265 -21.16 -8.37 3.28
CA TRP A 265 -20.82 -7.20 2.48
C TRP A 265 -19.64 -6.48 3.12
N TYR A 266 -18.76 -5.97 2.28
CA TYR A 266 -17.57 -5.25 2.67
C TYR A 266 -17.55 -3.90 1.98
N MET A 267 -17.14 -2.89 2.72
CA MET A 267 -16.83 -1.56 2.22
C MET A 267 -15.36 -1.28 2.50
N ILE A 268 -14.60 -1.03 1.46
CA ILE A 268 -13.21 -0.59 1.56
C ILE A 268 -13.17 0.91 1.27
N PHE A 269 -12.29 1.64 1.93
CA PHE A 269 -12.01 3.04 1.65
C PHE A 269 -10.63 3.40 2.20
N SER A 270 -10.05 4.46 1.64
CA SER A 270 -8.79 5.00 2.11
C SER A 270 -9.00 6.38 2.72
N ARG A 271 -8.14 6.76 3.65
CA ARG A 271 -8.20 8.07 4.27
C ARG A 271 -6.82 8.59 4.64
N ILE A 272 -6.70 9.91 4.66
CA ILE A 272 -5.63 10.62 5.32
C ILE A 272 -6.20 11.12 6.65
N ASN A 273 -5.63 10.69 7.78
CA ASN A 273 -6.06 11.20 9.08
C ASN A 273 -5.43 12.56 9.38
N ARG A 274 -5.78 13.14 10.53
CA ARG A 274 -5.27 14.44 10.98
C ARG A 274 -3.75 14.48 11.16
N ASP A 275 -3.12 13.31 11.38
CA ASP A 275 -1.67 13.17 11.53
C ASP A 275 -0.97 12.87 10.20
N ASN A 276 -1.64 13.08 9.07
CA ASN A 276 -1.18 12.77 7.72
C ASN A 276 -0.84 11.29 7.46
N HIS A 277 -1.36 10.39 8.27
CA HIS A 277 -1.21 8.96 8.02
C HIS A 277 -2.21 8.50 6.97
N ARG A 278 -1.70 7.91 5.92
CA ARG A 278 -2.48 7.32 4.83
C ARG A 278 -2.71 5.85 5.12
N LYS A 279 -3.94 5.38 5.02
CA LYS A 279 -4.25 3.99 5.28
C LYS A 279 -5.52 3.56 4.55
N THR A 280 -5.59 2.27 4.21
CA THR A 280 -6.80 1.62 3.69
C THR A 280 -7.51 0.87 4.81
N PHE A 281 -8.81 1.06 4.91
CA PHE A 281 -9.69 0.51 5.92
C PHE A 281 -10.79 -0.32 5.30
N TYR A 282 -11.43 -1.16 6.09
CA TYR A 282 -12.67 -1.79 5.68
C TYR A 282 -13.72 -1.77 6.78
N ARG A 283 -14.98 -1.94 6.35
CA ARG A 283 -16.14 -2.15 7.19
C ARG A 283 -16.87 -3.39 6.73
N ILE A 284 -17.67 -3.98 7.60
CA ILE A 284 -18.44 -5.19 7.35
C ILE A 284 -19.92 -4.92 7.60
N ALA A 285 -20.79 -5.54 6.81
CA ALA A 285 -22.24 -5.49 6.99
C ALA A 285 -22.92 -6.80 6.59
N ASN A 286 -24.17 -6.97 6.98
CA ASN A 286 -25.02 -8.06 6.52
C ASN A 286 -25.86 -7.66 5.29
N SER A 287 -25.87 -6.39 4.95
CA SER A 287 -26.62 -5.79 3.86
C SER A 287 -25.78 -4.75 3.12
N PRO A 288 -25.99 -4.53 1.80
CA PRO A 288 -25.31 -3.47 1.07
C PRO A 288 -25.69 -2.06 1.54
N ASP A 289 -26.74 -1.95 2.35
CA ASP A 289 -27.16 -0.68 2.97
C ASP A 289 -26.55 -0.44 4.35
N GLY A 290 -25.84 -1.42 4.88
CA GLY A 290 -25.32 -1.35 6.24
C GLY A 290 -26.26 -1.97 7.29
N PRO A 291 -26.15 -1.63 8.57
CA PRO A 291 -25.13 -0.71 9.10
C PRO A 291 -23.71 -1.23 8.86
N TRP A 292 -22.79 -0.33 8.52
CA TRP A 292 -21.39 -0.61 8.24
C TRP A 292 -20.57 -0.52 9.53
N GLU A 293 -20.11 -1.65 10.04
CA GLU A 293 -19.45 -1.78 11.33
C GLU A 293 -17.95 -2.06 11.17
N ILE A 294 -17.17 -1.63 12.16
CA ILE A 294 -15.79 -2.09 12.33
C ILE A 294 -15.85 -3.56 12.70
N CYS A 295 -15.13 -4.40 11.97
CA CYS A 295 -15.00 -5.80 12.32
C CYS A 295 -14.25 -5.93 13.65
N ARG A 296 -14.89 -6.58 14.63
CA ARG A 296 -14.33 -6.79 15.95
C ARG A 296 -14.16 -8.26 16.23
N ASP A 297 -13.09 -8.61 16.89
CA ASP A 297 -12.83 -9.96 17.38
C ASP A 297 -12.46 -9.93 18.87
N GLU A 298 -12.13 -11.09 19.42
CA GLU A 298 -11.68 -11.25 20.80
C GLU A 298 -10.40 -10.46 21.14
N ASN A 299 -9.62 -10.10 20.10
CA ASN A 299 -8.39 -9.32 20.23
C ASN A 299 -8.60 -7.81 19.95
N GLY A 300 -9.83 -7.38 19.70
CA GLY A 300 -10.20 -5.99 19.48
C GLY A 300 -10.67 -5.65 18.08
N GLN A 301 -10.36 -4.45 17.59
CA GLN A 301 -10.78 -3.98 16.27
C GLN A 301 -9.85 -4.52 15.17
N HIS A 302 -10.45 -5.01 14.09
CA HIS A 302 -9.73 -5.40 12.89
C HIS A 302 -10.33 -4.67 11.68
N GLU A 303 -9.79 -3.53 11.37
CA GLU A 303 -10.33 -2.62 10.37
C GLU A 303 -9.36 -2.28 9.24
N THR A 304 -8.14 -2.84 9.28
CA THR A 304 -7.09 -2.57 8.30
C THR A 304 -6.43 -3.86 7.83
N PHE A 305 -5.83 -3.81 6.66
CA PHE A 305 -5.13 -4.95 6.06
C PHE A 305 -3.63 -4.88 6.25
N ASP A 306 -3.08 -3.67 6.34
CA ASP A 306 -1.65 -3.38 6.31
C ASP A 306 -1.33 -2.12 7.12
N GLY A 307 -0.06 -1.73 7.13
CA GLY A 307 0.43 -0.50 7.76
C GLY A 307 0.01 0.79 7.03
N LEU A 308 0.65 1.90 7.43
CA LEU A 308 0.31 3.25 6.94
C LEU A 308 0.66 3.49 5.46
N TRP A 309 1.38 2.59 4.85
CA TRP A 309 1.88 2.82 3.50
C TRP A 309 1.09 2.14 2.39
N LEU A 310 0.12 1.30 2.72
CA LEU A 310 -0.82 0.78 1.73
C LEU A 310 -2.01 1.72 1.60
N TYR A 311 -2.12 2.38 0.45
CA TYR A 311 -3.13 3.40 0.21
C TYR A 311 -3.92 3.19 -1.07
N ALA A 312 -5.12 3.79 -1.13
CA ALA A 312 -6.05 3.79 -2.27
C ALA A 312 -6.32 2.37 -2.80
N ALA A 313 -6.35 1.39 -1.89
CA ALA A 313 -6.49 0.00 -2.31
C ALA A 313 -7.94 -0.32 -2.70
N LYS A 314 -8.08 -1.03 -3.83
CA LYS A 314 -9.31 -1.63 -4.34
C LYS A 314 -9.11 -3.10 -4.63
N THR A 315 -10.19 -3.85 -4.82
CA THR A 315 -10.10 -5.30 -5.02
C THR A 315 -10.49 -5.76 -6.42
N SER A 316 -10.03 -6.96 -6.76
CA SER A 316 -10.52 -7.74 -7.90
C SER A 316 -10.79 -9.18 -7.48
N PHE A 317 -11.72 -9.85 -8.18
CA PHE A 317 -12.14 -11.22 -7.89
C PHE A 317 -12.04 -12.08 -9.14
N ASP A 318 -11.28 -13.19 -9.06
CA ASP A 318 -11.02 -14.09 -10.19
C ASP A 318 -12.03 -15.25 -10.32
N GLY A 319 -13.13 -15.17 -9.56
CA GLY A 319 -14.11 -16.25 -9.45
C GLY A 319 -13.84 -17.19 -8.28
N GLN A 320 -12.63 -17.23 -7.74
CA GLN A 320 -12.21 -18.07 -6.63
C GLN A 320 -11.63 -17.28 -5.45
N HIS A 321 -10.78 -16.31 -5.74
CA HIS A 321 -10.05 -15.52 -4.74
C HIS A 321 -10.24 -14.03 -4.98
N ARG A 322 -10.22 -13.27 -3.90
CA ARG A 322 -10.23 -11.81 -3.96
C ARG A 322 -8.85 -11.28 -3.60
N TYR A 323 -8.42 -10.29 -4.37
CA TYR A 323 -7.12 -9.66 -4.23
C TYR A 323 -7.28 -8.17 -4.00
N LEU A 324 -6.57 -7.63 -3.03
CA LEU A 324 -6.52 -6.21 -2.67
C LEU A 324 -5.25 -5.60 -3.26
N SER A 325 -5.37 -4.65 -4.15
CA SER A 325 -4.25 -3.93 -4.76
C SER A 325 -4.27 -2.46 -4.32
N GLY A 326 -3.18 -2.01 -3.71
CA GLY A 326 -2.96 -0.63 -3.29
C GLY A 326 -1.59 -0.15 -3.74
N TRP A 327 -1.22 1.07 -3.40
CA TRP A 327 0.13 1.56 -3.65
C TRP A 327 0.89 1.87 -2.36
N ALA A 328 2.19 1.59 -2.36
CA ALA A 328 3.11 1.91 -1.28
C ALA A 328 4.02 3.06 -1.71
N SER A 329 4.03 4.14 -0.91
CA SER A 329 4.85 5.32 -1.21
C SER A 329 6.34 4.99 -1.34
N THR A 330 7.02 5.66 -2.27
CA THR A 330 8.48 5.57 -2.44
C THR A 330 9.25 6.67 -1.71
N GLY A 331 8.55 7.67 -1.18
CA GLY A 331 9.15 8.86 -0.57
C GLY A 331 9.34 8.73 0.94
N GLN A 332 10.24 7.87 1.39
CA GLN A 332 10.38 7.49 2.78
C GLN A 332 11.09 8.45 3.69
N ASP A 333 12.06 9.19 3.16
CA ASP A 333 12.82 10.17 3.94
C ASP A 333 11.99 11.43 4.25
N LYS A 334 10.78 11.47 3.70
CA LYS A 334 9.82 12.55 3.88
C LYS A 334 8.61 11.98 4.61
N GLN A 335 8.11 12.68 5.59
CA GLN A 335 6.94 12.23 6.33
C GLN A 335 5.77 11.94 5.37
N PRO A 336 5.09 10.80 5.47
CA PRO A 336 3.95 10.51 4.64
C PRO A 336 2.95 11.67 4.68
N GLY A 337 2.54 12.16 3.53
CA GLY A 337 1.52 13.21 3.42
C GLY A 337 2.01 14.66 3.43
N ILE A 338 3.29 14.95 3.68
CA ILE A 338 3.79 16.34 3.70
C ILE A 338 4.35 16.78 2.34
N ASN A 339 4.54 15.86 1.42
CA ASN A 339 5.24 16.16 0.18
C ASN A 339 4.51 15.57 -1.02
N GLU A 340 4.41 16.32 -2.12
CA GLU A 340 3.84 15.86 -3.39
C GLU A 340 4.52 14.59 -3.93
N LEU A 341 5.80 14.41 -3.64
CA LEU A 341 6.56 13.20 -3.97
C LEU A 341 6.15 11.96 -3.17
N SER A 342 5.33 12.11 -2.12
CA SER A 342 4.81 11.01 -1.34
C SER A 342 3.55 10.36 -1.95
N TRP A 343 2.97 10.92 -3.02
CA TRP A 343 1.84 10.34 -3.70
C TRP A 343 2.27 9.32 -4.74
N GLY A 344 1.62 8.15 -4.72
CA GLY A 344 1.95 7.05 -5.60
C GLY A 344 3.20 6.27 -5.14
N GLY A 345 3.43 5.14 -5.78
CA GLY A 345 4.55 4.28 -5.45
C GLY A 345 4.53 2.96 -6.20
N ASN A 346 4.86 1.88 -5.49
CA ASN A 346 4.79 0.52 -6.00
C ASN A 346 3.40 -0.08 -5.78
N LEU A 347 2.87 -0.79 -6.76
CA LEU A 347 1.66 -1.62 -6.57
C LEU A 347 1.99 -2.78 -5.64
N ILE A 348 1.21 -2.92 -4.59
CA ILE A 348 1.26 -4.05 -3.66
C ILE A 348 -0.07 -4.77 -3.75
N THR A 349 -0.02 -6.09 -3.87
CA THR A 349 -1.23 -6.89 -3.92
C THR A 349 -1.22 -7.96 -2.83
N HIS A 350 -2.30 -8.03 -2.05
CA HIS A 350 -2.56 -9.09 -1.08
C HIS A 350 -3.72 -9.98 -1.55
N LYS A 351 -3.63 -11.27 -1.31
CA LYS A 351 -4.77 -12.18 -1.36
C LYS A 351 -5.59 -11.99 -0.10
N LEU A 352 -6.90 -11.83 -0.21
CA LEU A 352 -7.79 -11.72 0.95
C LEU A 352 -8.36 -13.07 1.32
N ILE A 353 -8.23 -13.44 2.60
CA ILE A 353 -8.75 -14.68 3.16
C ILE A 353 -9.87 -14.34 4.14
N GLN A 354 -11.11 -14.71 3.78
CA GLN A 354 -12.25 -14.53 4.68
C GLN A 354 -12.19 -15.55 5.82
N GLN A 355 -12.26 -15.06 7.04
CA GLN A 355 -12.28 -15.86 8.26
C GLN A 355 -13.73 -16.15 8.70
N PRO A 356 -13.96 -17.15 9.55
CA PRO A 356 -15.23 -17.28 10.27
C PRO A 356 -15.60 -15.96 10.96
N GLY A 357 -16.84 -15.53 10.84
CA GLY A 357 -17.28 -14.21 11.34
C GLY A 357 -17.06 -13.05 10.38
N GLY A 358 -16.34 -13.25 9.27
CA GLY A 358 -16.21 -12.28 8.17
C GLY A 358 -14.97 -11.40 8.21
N LYS A 359 -14.05 -11.55 9.16
CA LYS A 359 -12.74 -10.86 9.08
C LYS A 359 -12.03 -11.20 7.78
N LEU A 360 -11.30 -10.23 7.23
CA LEU A 360 -10.46 -10.41 6.05
C LEU A 360 -9.00 -10.33 6.46
N TYR A 361 -8.26 -11.42 6.25
CA TYR A 361 -6.82 -11.46 6.49
C TYR A 361 -6.04 -11.34 5.18
N PRO A 362 -4.99 -10.50 5.16
CA PRO A 362 -4.10 -10.39 4.01
C PRO A 362 -3.12 -11.56 3.98
N ALA A 363 -2.95 -12.15 2.81
CA ALA A 363 -1.99 -13.21 2.55
C ALA A 363 -1.19 -12.93 1.29
N ILE A 364 -0.07 -13.62 1.14
CA ILE A 364 0.75 -13.57 -0.09
C ILE A 364 -0.07 -14.21 -1.22
N PRO A 365 -0.20 -13.59 -2.40
CA PRO A 365 -0.74 -14.28 -3.57
C PRO A 365 0.03 -15.56 -3.89
N ASP A 366 -0.67 -16.63 -4.25
CA ASP A 366 -0.08 -17.97 -4.34
C ASP A 366 1.10 -18.04 -5.32
N ALA A 367 0.97 -17.41 -6.49
CA ALA A 367 2.04 -17.38 -7.48
C ALA A 367 3.24 -16.51 -7.03
N VAL A 368 2.99 -15.43 -6.28
CA VAL A 368 4.07 -14.64 -5.66
C VAL A 368 4.84 -15.51 -4.67
N ASN A 369 4.15 -16.27 -3.83
CA ASN A 369 4.81 -17.18 -2.89
C ASN A 369 5.60 -18.28 -3.62
N ALA A 370 5.06 -18.82 -4.70
CA ALA A 370 5.67 -19.87 -5.51
C ALA A 370 6.87 -19.38 -6.35
N LYS A 371 6.89 -18.10 -6.74
CA LYS A 371 8.00 -17.49 -7.48
C LYS A 371 9.34 -17.65 -6.76
N PHE A 372 9.32 -17.56 -5.44
CA PHE A 372 10.52 -17.72 -4.60
C PHE A 372 10.66 -19.17 -4.16
N ALA A 373 11.19 -20.05 -5.03
CA ALA A 373 11.29 -21.49 -4.80
C ALA A 373 12.73 -22.00 -4.67
N THR A 374 13.72 -21.27 -5.16
CA THR A 374 15.12 -21.71 -5.14
C THR A 374 15.78 -21.35 -3.82
N PRO A 375 16.19 -22.32 -2.98
CA PRO A 375 16.85 -22.03 -1.72
C PRO A 375 18.16 -21.25 -1.92
N VAL A 376 18.39 -20.29 -1.03
CA VAL A 376 19.63 -19.49 -0.98
C VAL A 376 20.34 -19.78 0.34
N LEU A 377 21.61 -20.11 0.26
CA LEU A 377 22.44 -20.24 1.46
C LEU A 377 22.70 -18.85 2.02
N PHE A 378 22.54 -18.72 3.32
CA PHE A 378 22.88 -17.52 4.06
C PHE A 378 23.93 -17.83 5.14
N LYS A 379 24.66 -16.84 5.55
CA LYS A 379 25.73 -16.96 6.52
C LYS A 379 25.63 -15.78 7.50
N ASP A 380 25.76 -16.07 8.78
CA ASP A 380 26.01 -15.06 9.78
C ASP A 380 27.43 -14.51 9.60
N ILE A 381 27.54 -13.19 9.59
CA ILE A 381 28.80 -12.48 9.35
C ILE A 381 29.23 -11.67 10.57
N LYS A 382 28.30 -11.40 11.49
CA LYS A 382 28.59 -10.67 12.74
C LYS A 382 27.57 -11.08 13.80
N GLN A 383 28.04 -11.22 15.03
CA GLN A 383 27.21 -11.43 16.20
C GLN A 383 27.59 -10.39 17.27
N LYS A 384 26.60 -9.93 18.03
CA LYS A 384 26.80 -9.03 19.17
C LYS A 384 25.90 -9.46 20.31
N GLY A 385 26.38 -9.32 21.53
CA GLY A 385 25.66 -9.71 22.73
C GLY A 385 25.72 -11.22 22.99
N SER A 386 24.76 -11.74 23.73
CA SER A 386 24.67 -13.16 24.10
C SER A 386 23.79 -13.89 23.08
N VAL A 387 24.43 -14.62 22.18
CA VAL A 387 23.81 -15.41 21.13
C VAL A 387 24.18 -16.88 21.29
N VAL A 388 23.18 -17.75 21.32
CA VAL A 388 23.39 -19.22 21.31
C VAL A 388 22.80 -19.78 20.02
N ILE A 389 23.63 -20.48 19.25
CA ILE A 389 23.20 -21.10 17.99
C ILE A 389 23.20 -22.62 18.19
N SER A 390 22.06 -23.25 17.98
CA SER A 390 21.89 -24.70 18.06
C SER A 390 20.81 -25.15 17.08
N ASN A 391 21.09 -26.19 16.28
CA ASN A 391 20.12 -26.80 15.38
C ASN A 391 19.35 -25.78 14.50
N ASN A 392 20.06 -24.84 13.88
CA ASN A 392 19.48 -23.74 13.07
C ASN A 392 18.51 -22.84 13.84
N THR A 393 18.65 -22.78 15.17
CA THR A 393 17.93 -21.86 16.06
C THR A 393 18.93 -20.87 16.64
N PHE A 394 18.61 -19.59 16.53
CA PHE A 394 19.35 -18.47 17.10
C PHE A 394 18.59 -17.96 18.31
N ALA A 395 19.13 -18.21 19.50
CA ALA A 395 18.58 -17.70 20.75
C ALA A 395 19.34 -16.43 21.16
N LEU A 396 18.66 -15.30 21.14
CA LEU A 396 19.19 -13.98 21.39
C LEU A 396 18.68 -13.46 22.74
N SER A 397 19.60 -13.17 23.65
CA SER A 397 19.27 -12.49 24.92
C SER A 397 19.11 -10.97 24.68
N THR A 398 18.80 -10.24 25.76
CA THR A 398 18.70 -8.78 25.73
C THR A 398 19.93 -8.12 25.10
N ASN A 399 19.72 -7.14 24.22
CA ASN A 399 20.75 -6.37 23.49
C ASN A 399 21.67 -7.26 22.63
N SER A 400 21.08 -8.26 21.99
CA SER A 400 21.80 -9.17 21.10
C SER A 400 21.32 -9.07 19.67
N GLU A 401 22.21 -9.34 18.73
CA GLU A 401 21.91 -9.31 17.31
C GLU A 401 22.78 -10.29 16.52
N VAL A 402 22.27 -10.77 15.40
CA VAL A 402 22.99 -11.54 14.40
C VAL A 402 22.77 -10.91 13.04
N VAL A 403 23.84 -10.57 12.36
CA VAL A 403 23.85 -9.98 11.01
C VAL A 403 24.15 -11.06 9.99
N PHE A 404 23.38 -11.08 8.92
CA PHE A 404 23.52 -12.03 7.82
C PHE A 404 23.87 -11.31 6.53
N ASN A 405 24.61 -12.00 5.65
CA ASN A 405 24.87 -11.51 4.31
C ASN A 405 23.58 -11.50 3.48
N ARG A 406 23.49 -10.57 2.54
CA ARG A 406 22.42 -10.52 1.53
C ARG A 406 23.03 -10.60 0.14
N ASN A 407 22.64 -11.63 -0.62
CA ASN A 407 23.27 -11.98 -1.88
C ASN A 407 22.37 -11.76 -3.10
N THR A 408 21.17 -11.22 -2.91
CA THR A 408 20.19 -11.02 -3.99
C THR A 408 19.27 -9.84 -3.70
N SER A 409 18.84 -9.18 -4.77
CA SER A 409 17.92 -8.05 -4.72
C SER A 409 16.49 -8.44 -4.40
N SER A 410 16.11 -9.66 -4.74
CA SER A 410 14.76 -10.17 -4.55
C SER A 410 14.84 -11.51 -3.83
N LEU A 411 14.13 -11.63 -2.72
CA LEU A 411 14.15 -12.83 -1.88
C LEU A 411 12.89 -12.97 -1.05
N LYS A 412 12.63 -14.19 -0.63
CA LYS A 412 11.67 -14.52 0.43
C LYS A 412 12.44 -15.04 1.63
N ILE A 413 12.17 -14.50 2.80
CA ILE A 413 12.65 -15.00 4.09
C ILE A 413 11.46 -15.63 4.81
N GLU A 414 11.63 -16.85 5.28
CA GLU A 414 10.69 -17.54 6.16
C GLU A 414 11.39 -17.85 7.49
N MET A 415 10.68 -17.66 8.60
CA MET A 415 11.20 -18.00 9.94
C MET A 415 10.07 -18.18 10.95
N LYS A 416 10.40 -18.84 12.04
CA LYS A 416 9.58 -18.84 13.25
C LYS A 416 10.25 -18.03 14.34
N ILE A 417 9.47 -17.28 15.08
CA ILE A 417 9.91 -16.48 16.23
C ILE A 417 9.16 -16.99 17.47
N ASP A 418 9.90 -17.41 18.48
CA ASP A 418 9.38 -17.68 19.82
C ASP A 418 9.82 -16.54 20.76
N ALA A 419 8.86 -15.73 21.16
CA ALA A 419 9.03 -14.59 22.05
C ALA A 419 8.32 -14.79 23.39
N SER A 420 8.18 -16.05 23.84
CA SER A 420 7.52 -16.39 25.11
C SER A 420 8.18 -15.72 26.33
N GLU A 421 9.48 -15.43 26.25
CA GLU A 421 10.29 -14.77 27.29
C GLU A 421 10.61 -13.30 26.97
N ALA A 422 9.90 -12.69 26.01
CA ALA A 422 10.02 -11.28 25.65
C ALA A 422 8.64 -10.63 25.55
N GLU A 423 8.61 -9.30 25.51
CA GLU A 423 7.37 -8.55 25.35
C GLU A 423 7.42 -7.59 24.16
N LYS A 424 8.57 -6.98 23.91
CA LYS A 424 8.76 -5.99 22.84
C LYS A 424 10.23 -5.81 22.46
N GLY A 425 10.49 -5.07 21.38
CA GLY A 425 11.83 -4.63 21.00
C GLY A 425 12.66 -5.72 20.35
N PHE A 426 12.06 -6.69 19.68
CA PHE A 426 12.75 -7.71 18.89
C PHE A 426 12.22 -7.71 17.46
N GLY A 427 12.99 -8.27 16.56
CA GLY A 427 12.54 -8.34 15.17
C GLY A 427 13.64 -8.53 14.13
N ILE A 428 13.40 -7.94 12.95
CA ILE A 428 14.24 -8.08 11.76
C ILE A 428 14.67 -6.69 11.31
N GLY A 429 15.93 -6.56 10.87
CA GLY A 429 16.46 -5.32 10.33
C GLY A 429 17.07 -5.51 8.95
N PHE A 430 17.04 -4.45 8.15
CA PHE A 430 17.65 -4.38 6.83
C PHE A 430 18.63 -3.22 6.76
N GLY A 431 19.74 -3.40 6.03
CA GLY A 431 20.80 -2.43 5.99
C GLY A 431 21.56 -2.37 7.32
N ALA A 432 21.82 -3.53 7.92
CA ALA A 432 22.61 -3.66 9.14
C ALA A 432 24.08 -3.30 8.84
N TYR A 433 24.64 -2.35 9.62
CA TYR A 433 26.00 -1.84 9.50
C TYR A 433 26.69 -1.95 10.83
N GLU A 434 27.92 -1.47 10.94
CA GLU A 434 28.60 -1.34 12.25
C GLU A 434 27.82 -0.45 13.21
N ASP A 435 27.25 0.63 12.70
CA ASP A 435 26.27 1.46 13.41
C ASP A 435 24.85 1.01 13.12
N GLN A 436 24.28 0.23 14.03
CA GLN A 436 22.94 -0.34 13.91
C GLN A 436 21.79 0.67 13.92
N GLU A 437 22.07 1.94 14.27
CA GLU A 437 21.04 3.00 14.28
C GLU A 437 20.52 3.31 12.88
N GLU A 438 21.33 3.04 11.87
CA GLU A 438 21.02 3.30 10.47
C GLU A 438 20.14 2.22 9.82
N ALA A 439 20.01 1.04 10.43
CA ALA A 439 19.20 -0.05 9.89
C ALA A 439 17.70 0.28 9.96
N TYR A 440 16.96 -0.17 8.94
CA TYR A 440 15.50 -0.22 8.97
C TYR A 440 15.08 -1.41 9.82
N LYS A 441 14.47 -1.17 10.96
CA LYS A 441 14.09 -2.21 11.95
C LYS A 441 12.60 -2.43 11.94
N LEU A 442 12.16 -3.66 11.64
CA LEU A 442 10.80 -4.14 11.82
C LEU A 442 10.70 -4.73 13.22
N ILE A 443 9.99 -4.06 14.12
CA ILE A 443 10.00 -4.31 15.55
C ILE A 443 8.64 -4.85 15.99
N PHE A 444 8.65 -5.94 16.74
CA PHE A 444 7.49 -6.47 17.44
C PHE A 444 7.35 -5.80 18.80
N ASP A 445 6.17 -5.28 19.09
CA ASP A 445 5.72 -4.85 20.41
C ASP A 445 4.40 -5.56 20.71
N MET A 446 4.43 -6.52 21.65
CA MET A 446 3.25 -7.29 22.05
C MET A 446 2.50 -6.62 23.22
N THR A 447 2.95 -5.45 23.66
CA THR A 447 2.31 -4.71 24.73
C THR A 447 1.25 -3.76 24.18
N SER A 448 0.34 -3.31 25.03
CA SER A 448 -0.58 -2.21 24.74
C SER A 448 -0.09 -0.88 25.32
N ASN A 449 1.15 -0.83 25.81
CA ASN A 449 1.74 0.36 26.40
C ASN A 449 2.58 1.14 25.35
N ASN A 450 1.93 1.50 24.27
CA ASN A 450 2.49 2.34 23.20
C ASN A 450 1.45 3.41 22.82
N GLN A 451 1.81 4.32 21.93
CA GLN A 451 0.93 5.43 21.54
C GLN A 451 -0.37 5.00 20.83
N TYR A 452 -0.48 3.76 20.39
CA TYR A 452 -1.65 3.21 19.72
C TYR A 452 -2.53 2.35 20.64
N ASN A 453 -2.11 2.12 21.89
CA ASN A 453 -2.80 1.32 22.89
C ASN A 453 -3.15 -0.12 22.43
N CYS A 454 -2.34 -0.71 21.57
CA CYS A 454 -2.50 -2.08 21.10
C CYS A 454 -1.14 -2.71 20.77
N PRO A 455 -1.04 -4.06 20.79
CA PRO A 455 0.10 -4.75 20.20
C PRO A 455 0.30 -4.33 18.73
N ALA A 456 1.53 -4.11 18.31
CA ALA A 456 1.82 -3.61 16.97
C ALA A 456 3.17 -4.07 16.42
N LEU A 457 3.26 -4.05 15.09
CA LEU A 457 4.53 -4.02 14.37
C LEU A 457 4.88 -2.58 14.05
N PHE A 458 6.11 -2.22 14.27
CA PHE A 458 6.65 -0.90 13.97
C PHE A 458 7.79 -1.00 12.97
N MET A 459 7.96 0.02 12.16
CA MET A 459 9.19 0.25 11.41
C MET A 459 9.89 1.49 11.92
N TYR A 460 11.14 1.31 12.31
CA TYR A 460 12.01 2.39 12.78
C TYR A 460 13.27 2.53 11.92
N GLN A 461 13.75 3.74 11.80
CA GLN A 461 15.10 4.07 11.37
C GLN A 461 15.60 5.26 12.19
N LYS A 462 16.84 5.23 12.69
CA LYS A 462 17.42 6.30 13.53
C LYS A 462 16.51 6.71 14.69
N ASN A 463 15.94 5.74 15.36
CA ASN A 463 14.97 5.96 16.46
C ASN A 463 13.69 6.73 16.05
N LYS A 464 13.47 6.94 14.75
CA LYS A 464 12.25 7.54 14.23
C LYS A 464 11.30 6.43 13.77
N GLU A 465 10.06 6.48 14.26
CA GLU A 465 8.98 5.66 13.73
C GLU A 465 8.61 6.13 12.32
N LEU A 466 8.55 5.19 11.39
CA LEU A 466 8.19 5.44 10.00
C LEU A 466 6.84 4.83 9.63
N ASN A 467 6.49 3.70 10.25
CA ASN A 467 5.28 2.95 9.92
C ASN A 467 4.86 2.06 11.09
N PHE A 468 3.57 1.73 11.16
CA PHE A 468 3.06 0.73 12.11
C PHE A 468 1.84 0.00 11.56
N THR A 469 1.57 -1.18 12.11
CA THR A 469 0.30 -1.91 11.94
C THR A 469 -0.05 -2.65 13.23
N PRO A 470 -1.33 -2.77 13.60
CA PRO A 470 -1.73 -3.61 14.72
C PRO A 470 -1.29 -5.06 14.52
N LEU A 471 -0.88 -5.71 15.61
CA LEU A 471 -0.41 -7.09 15.64
C LEU A 471 -1.41 -7.96 16.42
N ILE A 472 -1.78 -9.11 15.85
CA ILE A 472 -2.56 -10.11 16.57
C ILE A 472 -1.59 -11.05 17.27
N VAL A 473 -1.60 -11.03 18.61
CA VAL A 473 -0.70 -11.83 19.45
C VAL A 473 -1.42 -13.07 19.94
N SER A 474 -0.86 -14.24 19.64
CA SER A 474 -1.33 -15.51 20.17
C SER A 474 -0.85 -15.73 21.62
N ASN A 475 -1.58 -16.55 22.39
CA ASN A 475 -1.25 -16.82 23.81
C ASN A 475 0.16 -17.41 24.00
N ASN A 476 0.66 -18.16 23.02
CA ASN A 476 2.00 -18.76 23.07
C ASN A 476 3.12 -17.80 22.61
N LYS A 477 2.78 -16.58 22.16
CA LYS A 477 3.72 -15.57 21.64
C LYS A 477 4.67 -16.12 20.57
N GLN A 478 4.16 -16.99 19.71
CA GLN A 478 4.88 -17.55 18.58
C GLN A 478 4.38 -16.95 17.28
N PHE A 479 5.31 -16.69 16.37
CA PHE A 479 5.03 -16.04 15.09
C PHE A 479 5.64 -16.81 13.94
N ASP A 480 4.82 -17.18 12.97
CA ASP A 480 5.26 -17.57 11.64
C ASP A 480 5.42 -16.31 10.78
N VAL A 481 6.63 -16.03 10.36
CA VAL A 481 6.97 -14.82 9.62
C VAL A 481 7.41 -15.17 8.21
N LYS A 482 6.83 -14.49 7.23
CA LYS A 482 7.30 -14.51 5.84
C LYS A 482 7.54 -13.09 5.38
N ILE A 483 8.69 -12.84 4.77
CA ILE A 483 9.04 -11.52 4.26
C ILE A 483 9.39 -11.66 2.79
N ILE A 484 8.72 -10.87 1.94
CA ILE A 484 9.12 -10.75 0.54
C ILE A 484 9.80 -9.40 0.37
N VAL A 485 11.01 -9.45 -0.12
CA VAL A 485 11.77 -8.27 -0.50
C VAL A 485 11.98 -8.31 -2.00
N GLU A 486 11.61 -7.25 -2.67
CA GLU A 486 12.01 -6.98 -4.04
C GLU A 486 12.70 -5.62 -4.06
N LYS A 487 14.04 -5.66 -4.15
CA LYS A 487 14.89 -4.46 -4.12
C LYS A 487 14.67 -3.65 -2.84
N GLN A 488 13.93 -2.57 -2.92
CA GLN A 488 13.68 -1.65 -1.81
C GLN A 488 12.29 -1.81 -1.17
N VAL A 489 11.43 -2.62 -1.75
CA VAL A 489 10.11 -2.92 -1.17
C VAL A 489 10.21 -4.18 -0.32
N CYS A 490 9.69 -4.09 0.89
CA CYS A 490 9.66 -5.15 1.88
C CYS A 490 8.24 -5.34 2.41
N VAL A 491 7.67 -6.51 2.21
CA VAL A 491 6.34 -6.84 2.75
C VAL A 491 6.49 -8.03 3.69
N MET A 492 6.19 -7.80 4.98
CA MET A 492 6.18 -8.83 6.01
C MET A 492 4.75 -9.34 6.22
N TYR A 493 4.60 -10.65 6.32
CA TYR A 493 3.38 -11.32 6.72
C TYR A 493 3.62 -12.08 8.01
N VAL A 494 2.74 -11.91 8.98
CA VAL A 494 2.83 -12.55 10.29
C VAL A 494 1.59 -13.41 10.52
N ASN A 495 1.77 -14.68 10.86
CA ASN A 495 0.72 -15.66 11.18
C ASN A 495 -0.40 -15.77 10.12
N GLY A 496 -0.19 -15.28 8.89
CA GLY A 496 -1.21 -15.23 7.84
C GLY A 496 -2.42 -14.35 8.16
N ASN A 497 -2.28 -13.41 9.08
CA ASN A 497 -3.36 -12.52 9.50
C ASN A 497 -3.00 -11.04 9.52
N VAL A 498 -1.72 -10.70 9.40
CA VAL A 498 -1.21 -9.32 9.33
C VAL A 498 -0.25 -9.21 8.17
N ALA A 499 -0.37 -8.14 7.38
CA ALA A 499 0.64 -7.69 6.43
C ALA A 499 1.25 -6.37 6.90
N PHE A 500 2.50 -6.14 6.53
CA PHE A 500 3.24 -4.95 6.88
C PHE A 500 4.15 -4.53 5.73
N THR A 501 3.63 -3.66 4.88
CA THR A 501 4.31 -3.14 3.70
C THR A 501 5.22 -1.99 4.07
N ASN A 502 6.48 -2.09 3.65
CA ASN A 502 7.51 -1.12 3.93
C ASN A 502 8.42 -0.91 2.72
N HIS A 503 9.09 0.21 2.71
CA HIS A 503 10.14 0.51 1.76
C HIS A 503 11.45 0.72 2.54
N ILE A 504 12.49 0.03 2.25
CA ILE A 504 13.70 -0.03 3.07
C ILE A 504 14.87 0.79 2.54
N SER A 505 14.71 1.51 1.43
CA SER A 505 15.71 2.40 0.79
C SER A 505 17.17 1.94 0.89
N THR A 506 17.39 0.63 0.96
CA THR A 506 18.71 0.01 1.01
C THR A 506 19.05 -0.68 -0.30
N MET A 507 20.33 -0.74 -0.62
CA MET A 507 20.77 -1.46 -1.81
C MET A 507 20.74 -2.98 -1.56
N GLU A 508 20.63 -3.75 -2.62
CA GLU A 508 20.49 -5.21 -2.58
C GLU A 508 21.64 -5.96 -1.91
N GLN A 509 22.83 -5.38 -1.92
CA GLN A 509 24.02 -5.95 -1.29
C GLN A 509 24.09 -5.70 0.22
N ASN A 510 23.22 -4.83 0.76
CA ASN A 510 23.25 -4.52 2.18
C ASN A 510 22.79 -5.72 3.02
N PRO A 511 23.43 -6.01 4.16
CA PRO A 511 23.06 -7.12 5.02
C PRO A 511 21.68 -6.94 5.67
N TRP A 512 21.18 -8.02 6.25
CA TRP A 512 20.00 -8.03 7.09
C TRP A 512 20.32 -8.64 8.46
N MET A 513 19.46 -8.48 9.43
CA MET A 513 19.71 -8.97 10.79
C MET A 513 18.45 -9.44 11.50
N ILE A 514 18.65 -10.25 12.53
CA ILE A 514 17.69 -10.51 13.61
C ILE A 514 18.23 -9.90 14.90
N PHE A 515 17.35 -9.44 15.77
CA PHE A 515 17.79 -8.80 17.03
C PHE A 515 16.78 -8.97 18.16
N SER A 516 17.27 -8.85 19.40
CA SER A 516 16.46 -8.67 20.60
C SER A 516 17.06 -7.58 21.47
N ASN A 517 16.27 -6.54 21.76
CA ASN A 517 16.64 -5.48 22.68
C ASN A 517 16.15 -5.79 24.13
N SER A 518 15.21 -6.74 24.29
CA SER A 518 14.61 -7.05 25.57
C SER A 518 14.13 -8.49 25.61
N GLY A 519 14.53 -9.23 26.63
CA GLY A 519 14.16 -10.63 26.83
C GLY A 519 14.93 -11.62 25.95
N LEU A 520 14.60 -12.89 26.10
CA LEU A 520 15.12 -13.99 25.29
C LEU A 520 14.16 -14.29 24.15
N VAL A 521 14.66 -14.22 22.93
CA VAL A 521 13.90 -14.52 21.70
C VAL A 521 14.61 -15.59 20.90
N ARG A 522 13.88 -16.56 20.39
CA ARG A 522 14.43 -17.63 19.54
C ARG A 522 13.91 -17.48 18.12
N PHE A 523 14.83 -17.38 17.19
CA PHE A 523 14.56 -17.39 15.75
C PHE A 523 14.96 -18.74 15.19
N SER A 524 14.03 -19.46 14.58
CA SER A 524 14.24 -20.81 14.08
C SER A 524 13.65 -21.02 12.70
N ASP A 525 13.97 -22.14 12.08
CA ASP A 525 13.48 -22.51 10.74
C ASP A 525 13.75 -21.44 9.67
N ILE A 526 14.84 -20.68 9.84
CA ILE A 526 15.18 -19.60 8.90
C ILE A 526 15.51 -20.23 7.54
N LYS A 527 14.78 -19.79 6.53
CA LYS A 527 14.95 -20.21 5.12
C LYS A 527 14.89 -18.97 4.24
N ILE A 528 15.76 -18.94 3.24
CA ILE A 528 15.79 -17.89 2.24
C ILE A 528 15.63 -18.52 0.87
N TYR A 529 14.82 -17.89 0.03
CA TYR A 529 14.56 -18.31 -1.33
C TYR A 529 14.69 -17.13 -2.31
N LYS A 530 15.11 -17.42 -3.55
CA LYS A 530 15.12 -16.47 -4.66
C LYS A 530 14.28 -16.98 -5.83
#